data_7c36e291b417597dfe675dd4e2eea3f4
#
_entry.id   7c36e291b417597dfe675dd4e2eea3f4
#
_cell.length_a   1.000
_cell.length_b   1.000
_cell.length_c   1.000
_cell.angle_alpha   90.00
_cell.angle_beta   90.00
_cell.angle_gamma   90.00
#
_symmetry.space_group_name_H-M   'P 1'
#
loop_
_entity.id
_entity.type
_entity.pdbx_description
1 polymer ?
#
loop_
_entity_poly.entity_id
_entity_poly.type
_entity_poly.pdbx_seq_one_letter_code
_entity_poly.pdbx_strand_id
1 'polypeptide(L)'
;MEYQEKIQLQLEESQSKLQKQDKNNEICNAEVDKLVRFVNASSCIPFANSPGIYKIQVSGVDFFDVLCDSQLAGPGWVVIQQRVGGKKRFNRDWATYREGFGSMDSDFFLGLEKIFRLSNSRRHELYVHLVELNGTIYYARYDDFKISDENNGYALSLGGFMGNVSDAMRISENLKFITFDRGDDKRCADHYKSGWWYKSCYNCNLNAVYGTNFNWYLILF
;
A
#
# COMPACT_ATOMS: atom_id res chain seq x y z
N MET A 1 35.81 -61.88 -5.12
CA MET A 1 34.90 -61.28 -4.14
C MET A 1 35.36 -59.85 -3.76
N GLU A 2 36.55 -59.65 -3.29
CA GLU A 2 37.09 -58.38 -2.80
C GLU A 2 37.03 -57.20 -3.81
N TYR A 3 37.18 -57.46 -5.11
CA TYR A 3 37.14 -56.42 -6.15
C TYR A 3 35.73 -55.90 -6.44
N GLN A 4 34.73 -56.77 -6.37
CA GLN A 4 33.30 -56.36 -6.57
C GLN A 4 32.78 -55.56 -5.37
N GLU A 5 33.17 -55.90 -4.14
CA GLU A 5 32.82 -55.15 -2.94
C GLU A 5 33.39 -53.72 -2.97
N LYS A 6 34.62 -53.58 -3.46
CA LYS A 6 35.26 -52.26 -3.58
C LYS A 6 34.55 -51.36 -4.60
N ILE A 7 34.12 -51.94 -5.75
CA ILE A 7 33.38 -51.19 -6.75
C ILE A 7 32.01 -50.79 -6.21
N GLN A 8 31.34 -51.69 -5.49
CA GLN A 8 30.04 -51.39 -4.85
C GLN A 8 30.12 -50.24 -3.86
N LEU A 9 31.13 -50.22 -3.00
CA LEU A 9 31.38 -49.15 -2.04
C LEU A 9 31.66 -47.81 -2.74
N GLN A 10 32.44 -47.80 -3.84
CA GLN A 10 32.71 -46.57 -4.60
C GLN A 10 31.44 -46.06 -5.32
N LEU A 11 30.55 -46.96 -5.78
CA LEU A 11 29.28 -46.60 -6.37
C LEU A 11 28.35 -45.93 -5.33
N GLU A 12 28.24 -46.52 -4.15
CA GLU A 12 27.41 -46.01 -3.07
C GLU A 12 27.90 -44.60 -2.57
N GLU A 13 29.23 -44.45 -2.49
CA GLU A 13 29.85 -43.16 -2.14
C GLU A 13 29.57 -42.09 -3.20
N SER A 14 29.66 -42.46 -4.48
CA SER A 14 29.34 -41.57 -5.59
C SER A 14 27.86 -41.19 -5.64
N GLN A 15 26.98 -42.13 -5.42
CA GLN A 15 25.53 -41.89 -5.33
C GLN A 15 25.20 -40.96 -4.17
N SER A 16 25.83 -41.17 -3.00
CA SER A 16 25.64 -40.27 -1.82
C SER A 16 26.13 -38.85 -2.11
N LYS A 17 27.25 -38.68 -2.80
CA LYS A 17 27.76 -37.35 -3.22
C LYS A 17 26.81 -36.66 -4.20
N LEU A 18 26.28 -37.42 -5.18
CA LEU A 18 25.32 -36.91 -6.16
C LEU A 18 24.04 -36.43 -5.49
N GLN A 19 23.45 -37.20 -4.56
CA GLN A 19 22.25 -36.82 -3.82
C GLN A 19 22.48 -35.57 -2.96
N LYS A 20 23.65 -35.40 -2.35
CA LYS A 20 23.99 -34.17 -1.62
C LYS A 20 24.07 -32.96 -2.55
N GLN A 21 24.60 -33.14 -3.74
CA GLN A 21 24.74 -32.08 -4.73
C GLN A 21 23.37 -31.65 -5.29
N ASP A 22 22.47 -32.61 -5.56
CA ASP A 22 21.10 -32.32 -6.01
C ASP A 22 20.32 -31.53 -4.95
N LYS A 23 20.41 -31.93 -3.70
CA LYS A 23 19.79 -31.21 -2.57
C LYS A 23 20.33 -29.79 -2.41
N ASN A 24 21.63 -29.59 -2.60
CA ASN A 24 22.23 -28.24 -2.56
C ASN A 24 21.76 -27.39 -3.75
N ASN A 25 21.61 -27.98 -4.93
CA ASN A 25 21.09 -27.29 -6.12
C ASN A 25 19.63 -26.88 -5.92
N GLU A 26 18.79 -27.73 -5.32
CA GLU A 26 17.40 -27.39 -4.98
C GLU A 26 17.31 -26.20 -4.01
N ILE A 27 18.15 -26.19 -2.97
CA ILE A 27 18.23 -25.09 -2.01
C ILE A 27 18.69 -23.80 -2.71
N CYS A 28 19.73 -23.86 -3.55
CA CYS A 28 20.24 -22.71 -4.29
C CYS A 28 19.18 -22.15 -5.26
N ASN A 29 18.47 -23.00 -5.98
CA ASN A 29 17.40 -22.58 -6.90
C ASN A 29 16.24 -21.93 -6.14
N ALA A 30 15.84 -22.47 -5.00
CA ALA A 30 14.80 -21.86 -4.15
C ALA A 30 15.20 -20.48 -3.63
N GLU A 31 16.47 -20.28 -3.27
CA GLU A 31 17.02 -18.98 -2.85
C GLU A 31 17.04 -17.97 -4.02
N VAL A 32 17.46 -18.41 -5.21
CA VAL A 32 17.44 -17.59 -6.43
C VAL A 32 16.01 -17.18 -6.80
N ASP A 33 15.05 -18.09 -6.78
CA ASP A 33 13.64 -17.79 -7.05
C ASP A 33 13.07 -16.78 -6.03
N LYS A 34 13.45 -16.89 -4.76
CA LYS A 34 13.10 -15.94 -3.73
C LYS A 34 13.67 -14.56 -4.04
N LEU A 35 14.96 -14.47 -4.38
CA LEU A 35 15.59 -13.19 -4.73
C LEU A 35 14.96 -12.55 -5.97
N VAL A 36 14.64 -13.34 -7.00
CA VAL A 36 13.96 -12.86 -8.22
C VAL A 36 12.58 -12.27 -7.90
N ARG A 37 11.82 -12.89 -6.98
CA ARG A 37 10.53 -12.35 -6.52
C ARG A 37 10.69 -11.01 -5.80
N PHE A 38 11.74 -10.82 -5.02
CA PHE A 38 12.00 -9.54 -4.34
C PHE A 38 12.45 -8.45 -5.32
N VAL A 39 13.32 -8.78 -6.28
CA VAL A 39 13.83 -7.81 -7.26
C VAL A 39 12.72 -7.31 -8.21
N ASN A 40 11.75 -8.17 -8.55
CA ASN A 40 10.65 -7.84 -9.46
C ASN A 40 9.32 -7.63 -8.75
N ALA A 41 9.34 -7.28 -7.47
CA ALA A 41 8.12 -7.10 -6.71
C ALA A 41 7.26 -5.97 -7.29
N SER A 42 5.97 -6.26 -7.52
CA SER A 42 4.94 -5.27 -7.90
C SER A 42 3.93 -5.00 -6.78
N SER A 43 4.22 -5.50 -5.57
CA SER A 43 3.34 -5.40 -4.40
C SER A 43 4.08 -5.78 -3.12
N CYS A 44 3.43 -5.59 -1.98
CA CYS A 44 3.93 -6.01 -0.67
C CYS A 44 3.76 -7.51 -0.37
N ILE A 45 3.13 -8.31 -1.24
CA ILE A 45 2.92 -9.75 -1.01
C ILE A 45 4.23 -10.53 -0.77
N PRO A 46 5.33 -10.31 -1.54
CA PRO A 46 6.61 -10.98 -1.26
C PRO A 46 7.20 -10.67 0.11
N PHE A 47 6.80 -9.54 0.72
CA PHE A 47 7.31 -9.03 2.01
C PHE A 47 6.34 -9.28 3.17
N ALA A 48 5.38 -10.17 3.00
CA ALA A 48 4.27 -10.41 3.92
C ALA A 48 4.68 -10.69 5.38
N ASN A 49 5.85 -11.30 5.59
CA ASN A 49 6.37 -11.63 6.93
C ASN A 49 7.42 -10.63 7.45
N SER A 50 7.68 -9.56 6.72
CA SER A 50 8.72 -8.57 7.04
C SER A 50 8.20 -7.17 6.70
N PRO A 51 7.42 -6.54 7.60
CA PRO A 51 6.97 -5.16 7.38
C PRO A 51 8.18 -4.21 7.29
N GLY A 52 8.08 -3.21 6.42
CA GLY A 52 9.18 -2.27 6.20
C GLY A 52 9.06 -1.53 4.87
N ILE A 53 10.10 -0.77 4.54
CA ILE A 53 10.17 0.00 3.29
C ILE A 53 10.86 -0.84 2.23
N TYR A 54 10.19 -1.00 1.07
CA TYR A 54 10.68 -1.80 -0.06
C TYR A 54 10.48 -1.07 -1.38
N LYS A 55 11.30 -1.41 -2.36
CA LYS A 55 11.12 -0.94 -3.74
C LYS A 55 10.21 -1.90 -4.50
N ILE A 56 9.18 -1.36 -5.13
CA ILE A 56 8.31 -2.11 -6.05
C ILE A 56 8.23 -1.39 -7.40
N GLN A 57 7.80 -2.14 -8.42
CA GLN A 57 7.53 -1.59 -9.73
C GLN A 57 6.15 -2.02 -10.20
N VAL A 58 5.35 -1.08 -10.68
CA VAL A 58 4.10 -1.34 -11.39
C VAL A 58 4.17 -0.76 -12.80
N SER A 59 3.39 -1.32 -13.72
CA SER A 59 3.41 -0.88 -15.12
C SER A 59 3.16 0.64 -15.26
N GLY A 60 4.01 1.32 -16.01
CA GLY A 60 3.90 2.75 -16.32
C GLY A 60 4.54 3.70 -15.32
N VAL A 61 5.25 3.18 -14.31
CA VAL A 61 6.09 3.98 -13.40
C VAL A 61 7.41 3.27 -13.12
N ASP A 62 8.45 4.06 -12.86
CA ASP A 62 9.73 3.55 -12.38
C ASP A 62 9.61 2.92 -10.99
N PHE A 63 10.67 2.24 -10.54
CA PHE A 63 10.75 1.73 -9.17
C PHE A 63 10.54 2.85 -8.16
N PHE A 64 9.69 2.61 -7.18
CA PHE A 64 9.43 3.53 -6.08
C PHE A 64 9.35 2.82 -4.75
N ASP A 65 9.64 3.55 -3.69
CA ASP A 65 9.56 3.05 -2.33
C ASP A 65 8.08 2.98 -1.88
N VAL A 66 7.75 1.92 -1.14
CA VAL A 66 6.46 1.72 -0.46
C VAL A 66 6.70 1.24 0.96
N LEU A 67 5.84 1.64 1.87
CA LEU A 67 5.75 1.04 3.19
C LEU A 67 4.83 -0.19 3.11
N CYS A 68 5.38 -1.36 3.39
CA CYS A 68 4.63 -2.60 3.51
C CYS A 68 4.25 -2.84 4.96
N ASP A 69 2.96 -3.05 5.23
CA ASP A 69 2.43 -3.46 6.53
C ASP A 69 1.90 -4.89 6.48
N SER A 70 2.09 -5.61 7.59
CA SER A 70 1.57 -6.96 7.80
C SER A 70 0.95 -7.15 9.18
N GLN A 71 0.87 -6.09 9.98
CA GLN A 71 0.49 -6.15 11.39
C GLN A 71 -0.96 -5.71 11.63
N LEU A 72 -1.44 -4.68 10.91
CA LEU A 72 -2.74 -4.06 11.17
C LEU A 72 -3.90 -4.83 10.54
N ALA A 73 -3.75 -5.29 9.30
CA ALA A 73 -4.83 -5.94 8.54
C ALA A 73 -4.42 -7.29 7.92
N GLY A 74 -3.30 -7.86 8.39
CA GLY A 74 -2.69 -9.06 7.81
C GLY A 74 -1.59 -8.74 6.77
N PRO A 75 -1.06 -9.76 6.11
CA PRO A 75 0.12 -9.61 5.26
C PRO A 75 -0.19 -8.96 3.89
N GLY A 76 0.81 -8.26 3.34
CA GLY A 76 0.82 -7.83 1.94
C GLY A 76 0.20 -6.46 1.64
N TRP A 77 -0.08 -5.64 2.64
CA TRP A 77 -0.63 -4.30 2.45
C TRP A 77 0.43 -3.28 2.07
N VAL A 78 0.09 -2.42 1.12
CA VAL A 78 0.82 -1.20 0.79
C VAL A 78 0.16 -0.04 1.52
N VAL A 79 0.91 0.67 2.34
CA VAL A 79 0.42 1.89 3.00
C VAL A 79 0.47 3.05 2.00
N ILE A 80 -0.67 3.63 1.68
CA ILE A 80 -0.78 4.73 0.71
C ILE A 80 -0.85 6.11 1.36
N GLN A 81 -1.20 6.16 2.64
CA GLN A 81 -1.27 7.39 3.44
C GLN A 81 -1.06 7.04 4.91
N GLN A 82 -0.33 7.85 5.63
CA GLN A 82 -0.11 7.69 7.07
C GLN A 82 -0.12 9.04 7.78
N ARG A 83 -0.78 9.07 8.95
CA ARG A 83 -0.84 10.22 9.84
C ARG A 83 -0.57 9.74 11.27
N VAL A 84 0.66 9.96 11.75
CA VAL A 84 1.11 9.48 13.07
C VAL A 84 1.66 10.58 13.99
N GLY A 85 1.97 11.74 13.45
CA GLY A 85 2.58 12.82 14.23
C GLY A 85 2.00 14.22 13.97
N GLY A 86 1.17 14.36 12.94
CA GLY A 86 0.56 15.64 12.56
C GLY A 86 1.54 16.72 12.15
N LYS A 87 2.84 16.42 12.03
CA LYS A 87 3.90 17.39 11.74
C LYS A 87 3.93 17.80 10.26
N LYS A 88 3.48 16.92 9.35
CA LYS A 88 3.47 17.21 7.92
C LYS A 88 2.18 17.93 7.54
N ARG A 89 2.32 19.07 6.86
CA ARG A 89 1.18 19.78 6.29
C ARG A 89 0.71 19.09 5.02
N PHE A 90 -0.59 18.83 4.92
CA PHE A 90 -1.27 18.22 3.78
C PHE A 90 -1.96 19.26 2.88
N ASN A 91 -1.85 20.55 3.20
CA ASN A 91 -2.23 21.64 2.30
C ASN A 91 -1.19 21.78 1.18
N ARG A 92 -1.32 20.97 0.15
CA ARG A 92 -0.42 20.86 -0.98
C ARG A 92 -1.17 21.09 -2.28
N ASP A 93 -0.46 21.54 -3.30
CA ASP A 93 -0.96 21.68 -4.64
C ASP A 93 -1.12 20.34 -5.36
N TRP A 94 -1.75 20.36 -6.52
CA TRP A 94 -2.02 19.19 -7.33
C TRP A 94 -0.74 18.43 -7.70
N ALA A 95 0.29 19.14 -8.15
CA ALA A 95 1.54 18.51 -8.56
C ALA A 95 2.18 17.73 -7.41
N THR A 96 2.18 18.30 -6.20
CA THR A 96 2.69 17.64 -5.00
C THR A 96 1.83 16.42 -4.61
N TYR A 97 0.50 16.49 -4.70
CA TYR A 97 -0.38 15.33 -4.47
C TYR A 97 -0.20 14.24 -5.53
N ARG A 98 0.03 14.61 -6.78
CA ARG A 98 0.31 13.66 -7.87
C ARG A 98 1.59 12.86 -7.59
N GLU A 99 2.67 13.53 -7.24
CA GLU A 99 3.99 12.93 -7.00
C GLU A 99 4.08 12.18 -5.67
N GLY A 100 3.37 12.66 -4.63
CA GLY A 100 3.48 12.22 -3.26
C GLY A 100 4.43 13.07 -2.42
N PHE A 101 4.28 13.00 -1.09
CA PHE A 101 5.06 13.81 -0.15
C PHE A 101 5.10 13.17 1.24
N GLY A 102 6.03 13.63 2.06
CA GLY A 102 6.23 13.15 3.42
C GLY A 102 7.34 12.13 3.53
N SER A 103 7.36 11.36 4.61
CA SER A 103 8.33 10.32 4.88
C SER A 103 7.61 9.10 5.45
N MET A 104 7.97 7.90 5.01
CA MET A 104 7.29 6.65 5.36
C MET A 104 7.47 6.23 6.83
N ASP A 105 8.41 6.82 7.51
CA ASP A 105 8.62 6.71 8.96
C ASP A 105 7.76 7.71 9.78
N SER A 106 6.98 8.58 9.11
CA SER A 106 6.17 9.64 9.69
C SER A 106 4.88 9.86 8.89
N ASP A 107 4.39 11.11 8.82
CA ASP A 107 3.23 11.46 8.01
C ASP A 107 3.62 11.49 6.51
N PHE A 108 2.87 10.78 5.65
CA PHE A 108 3.08 10.80 4.21
C PHE A 108 1.81 10.55 3.40
N PHE A 109 1.87 10.91 2.13
CA PHE A 109 0.93 10.55 1.08
C PHE A 109 1.73 9.99 -0.10
N LEU A 110 1.41 8.78 -0.55
CA LEU A 110 2.21 8.04 -1.53
C LEU A 110 2.28 8.73 -2.90
N GLY A 111 1.22 9.42 -3.29
CA GLY A 111 1.08 10.08 -4.58
C GLY A 111 -0.03 9.48 -5.43
N LEU A 112 -0.88 10.35 -5.99
CA LEU A 112 -2.07 9.93 -6.77
C LEU A 112 -1.69 9.09 -7.98
N GLU A 113 -0.58 9.41 -8.68
CA GLU A 113 -0.15 8.64 -9.85
C GLU A 113 0.25 7.20 -9.46
N LYS A 114 1.01 7.04 -8.36
CA LYS A 114 1.38 5.71 -7.85
C LYS A 114 0.16 4.93 -7.36
N ILE A 115 -0.77 5.60 -6.65
CA ILE A 115 -2.03 4.99 -6.19
C ILE A 115 -2.88 4.55 -7.39
N PHE A 116 -2.98 5.38 -8.44
CA PHE A 116 -3.66 5.03 -9.69
C PHE A 116 -3.05 3.76 -10.31
N ARG A 117 -1.74 3.74 -10.51
CA ARG A 117 -1.03 2.59 -11.12
C ARG A 117 -1.20 1.32 -10.28
N LEU A 118 -1.06 1.41 -8.97
CA LEU A 118 -1.30 0.30 -8.06
C LEU A 118 -2.74 -0.20 -8.17
N SER A 119 -3.71 0.66 -7.92
CA SER A 119 -5.13 0.27 -7.82
C SER A 119 -5.72 -0.25 -9.13
N ASN A 120 -5.14 0.09 -10.29
CA ASN A 120 -5.56 -0.39 -11.60
C ASN A 120 -4.76 -1.58 -12.13
N SER A 121 -3.64 -1.97 -11.48
CA SER A 121 -2.83 -3.12 -11.90
C SER A 121 -3.54 -4.46 -11.68
N ARG A 122 -4.40 -4.53 -10.67
CA ARG A 122 -5.26 -5.66 -10.28
C ARG A 122 -6.32 -5.18 -9.29
N ARG A 123 -7.25 -6.04 -8.89
CA ARG A 123 -8.20 -5.72 -7.82
C ARG A 123 -7.46 -5.51 -6.49
N HIS A 124 -7.76 -4.40 -5.82
CA HIS A 124 -7.24 -4.06 -4.50
C HIS A 124 -8.39 -3.77 -3.55
N GLU A 125 -8.14 -4.03 -2.29
CA GLU A 125 -8.98 -3.58 -1.19
C GLU A 125 -8.39 -2.32 -0.57
N LEU A 126 -9.22 -1.48 0.02
CA LEU A 126 -8.80 -0.38 0.88
C LEU A 126 -9.08 -0.75 2.33
N TYR A 127 -8.08 -0.66 3.18
CA TYR A 127 -8.24 -0.78 4.63
C TYR A 127 -7.84 0.54 5.29
N VAL A 128 -8.75 1.15 6.01
CA VAL A 128 -8.54 2.38 6.78
C VAL A 128 -8.46 1.99 8.25
N HIS A 129 -7.30 2.22 8.87
CA HIS A 129 -7.07 2.02 10.29
C HIS A 129 -7.12 3.37 11.01
N LEU A 130 -7.98 3.49 12.01
CA LEU A 130 -8.24 4.73 12.72
C LEU A 130 -8.03 4.49 14.21
N VAL A 131 -7.25 5.36 14.86
CA VAL A 131 -7.01 5.31 16.29
C VAL A 131 -7.46 6.64 16.89
N GLU A 132 -8.48 6.60 17.74
CA GLU A 132 -8.96 7.76 18.47
C GLU A 132 -7.98 8.16 19.59
N LEU A 133 -8.03 9.41 20.06
CA LEU A 133 -7.12 9.93 21.10
C LEU A 133 -7.13 9.12 22.41
N ASN A 134 -8.25 8.46 22.72
CA ASN A 134 -8.39 7.56 23.87
C ASN A 134 -7.81 6.15 23.64
N GLY A 135 -7.25 5.88 22.45
CA GLY A 135 -6.70 4.59 22.05
C GLY A 135 -7.72 3.61 21.46
N THR A 136 -8.98 3.97 21.29
CA THR A 136 -9.99 3.12 20.66
C THR A 136 -9.66 2.95 19.17
N ILE A 137 -9.71 1.70 18.70
CA ILE A 137 -9.38 1.35 17.33
C ILE A 137 -10.66 1.15 16.53
N TYR A 138 -10.71 1.80 15.38
CA TYR A 138 -11.77 1.65 14.38
C TYR A 138 -11.17 1.26 13.03
N TYR A 139 -12.02 0.65 12.17
CA TYR A 139 -11.62 0.35 10.80
C TYR A 139 -12.78 0.47 9.82
N ALA A 140 -12.42 0.83 8.59
CA ALA A 140 -13.28 0.73 7.43
C ALA A 140 -12.54 -0.06 6.34
N ARG A 141 -13.22 -1.01 5.69
CA ARG A 141 -12.69 -1.82 4.61
C ARG A 141 -13.62 -1.75 3.41
N TYR A 142 -13.03 -1.59 2.23
CA TYR A 142 -13.72 -1.63 0.94
C TYR A 142 -13.11 -2.74 0.11
N ASP A 143 -13.94 -3.66 -0.40
CA ASP A 143 -13.49 -4.89 -1.08
C ASP A 143 -13.04 -4.67 -2.53
N ASP A 144 -13.23 -3.46 -3.06
CA ASP A 144 -12.64 -2.96 -4.30
C ASP A 144 -12.32 -1.47 -4.13
N PHE A 145 -11.13 -1.07 -4.53
CA PHE A 145 -10.65 0.30 -4.44
C PHE A 145 -9.87 0.66 -5.68
N LYS A 146 -10.29 1.74 -6.33
CA LYS A 146 -9.59 2.32 -7.49
C LYS A 146 -9.69 3.82 -7.49
N ILE A 147 -8.71 4.45 -8.12
CA ILE A 147 -8.85 5.82 -8.61
C ILE A 147 -8.60 5.84 -10.12
N SER A 148 -9.26 6.76 -10.83
CA SER A 148 -9.04 6.95 -12.26
C SER A 148 -7.68 7.59 -12.53
N ASP A 149 -7.33 7.77 -13.81
CA ASP A 149 -6.14 8.50 -14.24
C ASP A 149 -6.26 10.02 -14.01
N GLU A 150 -5.16 10.75 -14.25
CA GLU A 150 -5.11 12.20 -14.09
C GLU A 150 -6.09 12.94 -15.00
N ASN A 151 -6.33 12.47 -16.24
CA ASN A 151 -7.25 13.12 -17.17
C ASN A 151 -8.70 13.07 -16.67
N ASN A 152 -9.04 12.03 -15.94
CA ASN A 152 -10.32 11.83 -15.27
C ASN A 152 -10.33 12.35 -13.82
N GLY A 153 -9.27 13.08 -13.39
CA GLY A 153 -9.19 13.76 -12.11
C GLY A 153 -8.98 12.83 -10.91
N TYR A 154 -8.39 11.65 -11.10
CA TYR A 154 -8.20 10.65 -10.06
C TYR A 154 -9.50 10.33 -9.30
N ALA A 155 -10.61 10.19 -10.03
CA ALA A 155 -11.93 9.95 -9.45
C ALA A 155 -11.95 8.64 -8.65
N LEU A 156 -12.55 8.68 -7.46
CA LEU A 156 -12.61 7.57 -6.50
C LEU A 156 -13.66 6.53 -6.91
N SER A 157 -13.32 5.26 -6.80
CA SER A 157 -14.26 4.13 -6.92
C SER A 157 -14.11 3.19 -5.72
N LEU A 158 -15.23 2.80 -5.12
CA LEU A 158 -15.29 1.96 -3.92
C LEU A 158 -16.23 0.77 -4.12
N GLY A 159 -15.80 -0.40 -3.70
CA GLY A 159 -16.62 -1.60 -3.63
C GLY A 159 -17.51 -1.67 -2.39
N GLY A 160 -17.83 -2.91 -1.95
CA GLY A 160 -18.60 -3.18 -0.74
C GLY A 160 -17.89 -2.72 0.52
N PHE A 161 -18.65 -2.19 1.48
CA PHE A 161 -18.14 -1.69 2.75
C PHE A 161 -18.30 -2.73 3.86
N MET A 162 -17.27 -2.79 4.73
CA MET A 162 -17.29 -3.49 6.02
C MET A 162 -16.48 -2.68 7.03
N GLY A 163 -16.95 -2.57 8.27
CA GLY A 163 -16.22 -1.85 9.31
C GLY A 163 -17.00 -1.75 10.62
N ASN A 164 -16.33 -1.22 11.63
CA ASN A 164 -16.96 -0.86 12.91
C ASN A 164 -17.20 0.66 13.05
N VAL A 165 -17.13 1.38 11.93
CA VAL A 165 -17.47 2.81 11.77
C VAL A 165 -18.52 2.99 10.67
N SER A 166 -18.99 4.22 10.46
CA SER A 166 -19.88 4.58 9.35
C SER A 166 -19.15 4.48 7.98
N ASP A 167 -19.89 4.23 6.89
CA ASP A 167 -19.38 4.29 5.50
C ASP A 167 -19.20 5.75 5.04
N ALA A 168 -18.27 6.47 5.69
CA ALA A 168 -18.11 7.90 5.48
C ALA A 168 -17.44 8.27 4.14
N MET A 169 -16.67 7.36 3.51
CA MET A 169 -16.09 7.60 2.20
C MET A 169 -17.10 7.42 1.05
N ARG A 170 -18.25 6.78 1.27
CA ARG A 170 -19.27 6.54 0.23
C ARG A 170 -19.75 7.83 -0.45
N ILE A 171 -19.84 8.91 0.30
CA ILE A 171 -20.22 10.22 -0.26
C ILE A 171 -19.21 10.75 -1.28
N SER A 172 -17.97 10.30 -1.19
CA SER A 172 -16.84 10.68 -2.06
C SER A 172 -16.73 9.79 -3.31
N GLU A 173 -17.53 8.75 -3.44
CA GLU A 173 -17.50 7.84 -4.60
C GLU A 173 -17.86 8.56 -5.90
N ASN A 174 -17.11 8.25 -6.95
CA ASN A 174 -17.18 8.86 -8.30
C ASN A 174 -16.81 10.34 -8.35
N LEU A 175 -16.30 10.92 -7.26
CA LEU A 175 -15.84 12.29 -7.23
C LEU A 175 -14.37 12.39 -7.61
N LYS A 176 -14.03 13.48 -8.32
CA LYS A 176 -12.66 13.84 -8.66
C LYS A 176 -11.91 14.33 -7.42
N PHE A 177 -10.61 14.08 -7.39
CA PHE A 177 -9.73 14.67 -6.39
C PHE A 177 -9.63 16.18 -6.60
N ILE A 178 -9.64 16.95 -5.54
CA ILE A 178 -9.63 18.42 -5.57
C ILE A 178 -8.54 18.94 -4.64
N THR A 179 -7.74 19.88 -5.12
CA THR A 179 -6.77 20.66 -4.35
C THR A 179 -7.14 22.15 -4.40
N PHE A 180 -6.47 23.01 -3.61
CA PHE A 180 -6.77 24.44 -3.62
C PHE A 180 -6.47 25.11 -4.98
N ASP A 181 -5.60 24.53 -5.81
CA ASP A 181 -5.19 25.04 -7.12
C ASP A 181 -5.91 24.34 -8.28
N ARG A 182 -6.45 23.10 -8.11
CA ARG A 182 -7.09 22.33 -9.19
C ARG A 182 -8.37 21.62 -8.73
N GLY A 183 -9.37 21.58 -9.61
CA GLY A 183 -10.66 20.91 -9.45
C GLY A 183 -11.85 21.84 -9.71
N ASP A 184 -13.04 21.24 -9.77
CA ASP A 184 -14.25 21.95 -10.19
C ASP A 184 -14.76 22.93 -9.11
N ASP A 185 -14.66 22.53 -7.81
CA ASP A 185 -14.99 23.40 -6.67
C ASP A 185 -13.92 23.33 -5.58
N LYS A 186 -13.06 24.32 -5.57
CA LYS A 186 -11.89 24.41 -4.67
C LYS A 186 -12.21 24.96 -3.28
N ARG A 187 -13.44 25.42 -3.00
CA ARG A 187 -13.80 26.04 -1.72
C ARG A 187 -13.55 25.14 -0.54
N CYS A 188 -13.88 23.83 -0.66
CA CYS A 188 -13.63 22.87 0.41
C CYS A 188 -12.13 22.63 0.61
N ALA A 189 -11.36 22.47 -0.45
CA ALA A 189 -9.92 22.28 -0.36
C ALA A 189 -9.19 23.48 0.25
N ASP A 190 -9.61 24.69 -0.10
CA ASP A 190 -9.08 25.91 0.49
C ASP A 190 -9.50 26.10 1.95
N HIS A 191 -10.76 25.83 2.28
CA HIS A 191 -11.26 25.96 3.66
C HIS A 191 -10.60 24.94 4.61
N TYR A 192 -10.56 23.65 4.22
CA TYR A 192 -10.02 22.56 5.06
C TYR A 192 -8.53 22.32 4.89
N LYS A 193 -7.85 23.11 4.04
CA LYS A 193 -6.40 23.10 3.86
C LYS A 193 -5.84 21.71 3.52
N SER A 194 -6.51 21.01 2.59
CA SER A 194 -6.13 19.66 2.13
C SER A 194 -6.69 19.31 0.77
N GLY A 195 -6.06 18.38 0.07
CA GLY A 195 -6.67 17.72 -1.09
C GLY A 195 -7.54 16.54 -0.66
N TRP A 196 -8.71 16.37 -1.30
CA TRP A 196 -9.64 15.26 -1.03
C TRP A 196 -10.65 15.08 -2.16
N TRP A 197 -11.46 14.01 -2.10
CA TRP A 197 -12.63 13.79 -2.97
C TRP A 197 -13.85 14.48 -2.33
N TYR A 198 -13.95 15.79 -2.52
CA TYR A 198 -14.97 16.61 -1.86
C TYR A 198 -16.33 16.59 -2.54
N LYS A 199 -17.42 16.46 -1.73
CA LYS A 199 -18.81 16.68 -2.12
C LYS A 199 -19.48 17.53 -1.03
N SER A 200 -19.71 18.82 -1.28
CA SER A 200 -20.37 19.78 -0.36
C SER A 200 -19.81 19.77 1.09
N CYS A 201 -18.71 19.52 1.29
CA CYS A 201 -17.40 19.18 1.51
C CYS A 201 -17.17 17.68 1.76
N TYR A 202 -17.43 17.11 2.97
CA TYR A 202 -17.07 15.71 3.27
C TYR A 202 -17.83 15.14 4.48
N ASN A 203 -17.86 13.80 4.58
CA ASN A 203 -18.18 13.06 5.81
C ASN A 203 -16.90 12.49 6.47
N CYS A 204 -15.79 12.37 5.73
CA CYS A 204 -14.48 12.10 6.28
C CYS A 204 -13.41 12.85 5.48
N ASN A 205 -12.33 13.24 6.14
CA ASN A 205 -11.18 13.86 5.49
C ASN A 205 -9.89 13.49 6.23
N LEU A 206 -9.22 12.44 5.74
CA LEU A 206 -7.98 11.92 6.32
C LEU A 206 -6.74 12.72 5.91
N ASN A 207 -6.90 13.70 5.02
CA ASN A 207 -5.83 14.64 4.63
C ASN A 207 -5.95 16.00 5.32
N ALA A 208 -7.02 16.24 6.08
CA ALA A 208 -7.24 17.51 6.75
C ALA A 208 -6.18 17.82 7.83
N VAL A 209 -6.26 19.02 8.38
CA VAL A 209 -5.37 19.46 9.47
C VAL A 209 -5.55 18.54 10.68
N TYR A 210 -4.46 17.93 11.09
CA TYR A 210 -4.43 16.99 12.23
C TYR A 210 -4.86 17.67 13.53
N GLY A 211 -5.75 17.03 14.28
CA GLY A 211 -6.25 17.55 15.56
C GLY A 211 -7.37 18.59 15.47
N THR A 212 -7.75 19.06 14.26
CA THR A 212 -8.85 20.04 14.11
C THR A 212 -9.93 19.59 13.15
N ASN A 213 -9.56 19.23 11.92
CA ASN A 213 -10.48 18.83 10.84
C ASN A 213 -10.22 17.40 10.34
N PHE A 214 -9.25 16.72 10.93
CA PHE A 214 -8.95 15.32 10.66
C PHE A 214 -10.04 14.47 11.31
N ASN A 215 -10.92 13.91 10.52
CA ASN A 215 -12.06 13.18 11.06
C ASN A 215 -12.58 12.07 10.12
N TRP A 216 -13.34 11.20 10.72
CA TRP A 216 -14.28 10.29 10.12
C TRP A 216 -15.64 10.57 10.75
N TYR A 217 -16.74 10.58 9.99
CA TYR A 217 -18.07 11.01 10.45
C TYR A 217 -18.38 10.57 11.89
N LEU A 218 -18.60 11.55 12.79
CA LEU A 218 -18.79 11.44 14.24
C LEU A 218 -17.56 11.05 15.08
N ILE A 219 -16.36 10.89 14.50
CA ILE A 219 -15.13 10.58 15.24
C ILE A 219 -14.10 11.67 14.91
N LEU A 220 -13.56 12.31 15.96
CA LEU A 220 -12.45 13.27 15.87
C LEU A 220 -11.15 12.59 16.30
N PHE A 221 -10.10 12.75 15.53
CA PHE A 221 -8.78 12.17 15.79
C PHE A 221 -7.75 13.24 16.14
#